data_0a210205034c3e5b121e57fe91df7c29
#
_entry.id   0a210205034c3e5b121e57fe91df7c29
#
_cell.length_a   1.000
_cell.length_b   1.000
_cell.length_c   1.000
_cell.angle_alpha   90.00
_cell.angle_beta   90.00
_cell.angle_gamma   90.00
#
_symmetry.space_group_name_H-M   'P 1'
#
loop_
_entity.id
_entity.type
_entity.pdbx_description
1 polymer ?
#
loop_
_entity_poly.entity_id
_entity_poly.type
_entity_poly.pdbx_seq_one_letter_code
_entity_poly.pdbx_strand_id
1 'polypeptide(L)'
;MAYTVLQAKDDLSGMMKGTTTSKITNVLQLLNRAARDVLEYVDPQETKRKTQIVSAIYDEVFDYAAPADLKGNKIIDLRPQVSRGSDTNFSQTYSAQFDINKGLSDNSIQVAYDQGTKFLRIKKDLPGLIAVNEADSLTANGTWAGTDDAGNLSLDTQKFVSGSGAIKFDISGATTTATLTNATMTAVDLSDHEDEGSLFLWLDFPDSSLITNVALRWGSSATAYWTRTVTAPHFGAFADGWNLMRFDWDGATEVGAPDETAIDYLQIIITYDGTADTNLRLDNVTSNNGAIYDLVYYSKFLFTDGTSGAWKEAAEDDDDTVNLDTESFNLWLYRAAELAAQQVEKVKDDTNYFSTQFQRALKRYKSMYKSEIMHPQNSYYRMHKGRGLTRILP
;
A
#
# COMPACT_ATOMS: atom_id res chain seq x y z
N MET A 1 -11.87 -19.15 -19.32
CA MET A 1 -11.78 -20.45 -18.61
C MET A 1 -10.49 -20.40 -17.80
N ALA A 2 -10.54 -20.69 -16.51
CA ALA A 2 -9.31 -20.85 -15.75
C ALA A 2 -8.75 -22.26 -16.01
N TYR A 3 -7.47 -22.38 -16.25
CA TYR A 3 -6.79 -23.67 -16.42
C TYR A 3 -6.26 -24.13 -15.06
N THR A 4 -6.37 -25.44 -14.77
CA THR A 4 -5.75 -25.99 -13.55
C THR A 4 -4.29 -26.38 -13.80
N VAL A 5 -3.52 -26.48 -12.73
CA VAL A 5 -2.15 -26.98 -12.79
C VAL A 5 -2.12 -28.43 -13.26
N LEU A 6 -3.13 -29.24 -12.90
CA LEU A 6 -3.28 -30.59 -13.41
C LEU A 6 -3.40 -30.61 -14.95
N GLN A 7 -4.28 -29.76 -15.52
CA GLN A 7 -4.41 -29.65 -16.98
C GLN A 7 -3.08 -29.25 -17.63
N ALA A 8 -2.36 -28.30 -17.03
CA ALA A 8 -1.05 -27.91 -17.55
C ALA A 8 -0.02 -29.04 -17.51
N LYS A 9 -0.05 -29.90 -16.49
CA LYS A 9 0.79 -31.10 -16.43
C LYS A 9 0.45 -32.11 -17.52
N ASP A 10 -0.84 -32.32 -17.77
CA ASP A 10 -1.32 -33.24 -18.82
C ASP A 10 -0.95 -32.72 -20.21
N ASP A 11 -1.16 -31.43 -20.48
CA ASP A 11 -0.80 -30.79 -21.74
C ASP A 11 0.73 -30.85 -21.98
N LEU A 12 1.52 -30.54 -20.95
CA LEU A 12 2.98 -30.65 -21.00
C LEU A 12 3.42 -32.08 -21.31
N SER A 13 2.78 -33.08 -20.68
CA SER A 13 3.04 -34.51 -20.95
C SER A 13 2.73 -34.89 -22.40
N GLY A 14 1.61 -34.38 -22.93
CA GLY A 14 1.23 -34.53 -24.35
C GLY A 14 2.27 -33.92 -25.29
N MET A 15 2.72 -32.72 -25.02
CA MET A 15 3.74 -32.02 -25.80
C MET A 15 5.09 -32.80 -25.80
N MET A 16 5.42 -33.44 -24.72
CA MET A 16 6.63 -34.23 -24.54
C MET A 16 6.52 -35.67 -25.11
N LYS A 17 5.51 -35.91 -25.99
CA LYS A 17 5.29 -37.22 -26.69
C LYS A 17 5.13 -38.42 -25.74
N GLY A 18 4.43 -38.22 -24.64
CA GLY A 18 4.26 -39.28 -23.63
C GLY A 18 5.56 -39.70 -22.92
N THR A 19 6.63 -38.96 -23.11
CA THR A 19 7.80 -39.10 -22.26
C THR A 19 7.38 -38.61 -20.89
N THR A 20 7.07 -39.56 -20.05
CA THR A 20 6.39 -39.36 -18.78
C THR A 20 7.06 -38.25 -17.96
N THR A 21 6.25 -37.37 -17.45
CA THR A 21 6.62 -36.42 -16.38
C THR A 21 7.38 -37.10 -15.21
N SER A 22 7.31 -38.44 -15.10
CA SER A 22 8.11 -39.24 -14.17
C SER A 22 9.63 -39.15 -14.35
N LYS A 23 10.12 -38.63 -15.48
CA LYS A 23 11.56 -38.35 -15.72
C LYS A 23 11.96 -36.92 -15.40
N ILE A 24 10.99 -36.06 -15.15
CA ILE A 24 11.23 -34.67 -14.69
C ILE A 24 11.17 -34.72 -13.17
N THR A 25 12.23 -34.38 -12.51
CA THR A 25 12.39 -34.54 -11.05
C THR A 25 11.34 -33.79 -10.25
N ASN A 26 10.83 -32.67 -10.77
CA ASN A 26 9.74 -31.88 -10.16
C ASN A 26 9.03 -31.03 -11.22
N VAL A 27 7.91 -31.54 -11.74
CA VAL A 27 7.11 -30.85 -12.77
C VAL A 27 6.56 -29.54 -12.26
N LEU A 28 6.09 -29.50 -11.01
CA LEU A 28 5.52 -28.30 -10.42
C LEU A 28 6.55 -27.17 -10.31
N GLN A 29 7.76 -27.50 -9.86
CA GLN A 29 8.85 -26.53 -9.79
C GLN A 29 9.24 -26.00 -11.18
N LEU A 30 9.19 -26.87 -12.20
CA LEU A 30 9.46 -26.48 -13.58
C LEU A 30 8.36 -25.52 -14.11
N LEU A 31 7.11 -25.81 -13.85
CA LEU A 31 5.97 -24.94 -14.20
C LEU A 31 6.08 -23.58 -13.50
N ASN A 32 6.43 -23.57 -12.21
CA ASN A 32 6.66 -22.35 -11.45
C ASN A 32 7.84 -21.52 -12.01
N ARG A 33 8.91 -22.19 -12.45
CA ARG A 33 10.02 -21.50 -13.11
C ARG A 33 9.61 -20.89 -14.44
N ALA A 34 8.87 -21.65 -15.26
CA ALA A 34 8.35 -21.15 -16.53
C ALA A 34 7.41 -19.95 -16.34
N ALA A 35 6.61 -19.94 -15.26
CA ALA A 35 5.72 -18.83 -14.93
C ALA A 35 6.53 -17.56 -14.62
N ARG A 36 7.58 -17.66 -13.81
CA ARG A 36 8.48 -16.53 -13.53
C ARG A 36 9.15 -16.00 -14.79
N ASP A 37 9.66 -16.91 -15.64
CA ASP A 37 10.28 -16.53 -16.91
C ASP A 37 9.28 -15.78 -17.81
N VAL A 38 8.02 -16.24 -17.92
CA VAL A 38 6.98 -15.57 -18.71
C VAL A 38 6.68 -14.18 -18.14
N LEU A 39 6.55 -14.07 -16.81
CA LEU A 39 6.32 -12.76 -16.17
C LEU A 39 7.49 -11.78 -16.36
N GLU A 40 8.71 -12.25 -16.61
CA GLU A 40 9.83 -11.37 -16.99
C GLU A 40 9.67 -10.78 -18.40
N TYR A 41 9.08 -11.54 -19.33
CA TYR A 41 8.95 -11.14 -20.74
C TYR A 41 7.70 -10.36 -21.06
N VAL A 42 6.61 -10.59 -20.31
CA VAL A 42 5.28 -10.03 -20.59
C VAL A 42 4.56 -9.62 -19.30
N ASP A 43 3.57 -8.74 -19.46
CA ASP A 43 2.64 -8.33 -18.40
C ASP A 43 1.24 -8.87 -18.80
N PRO A 44 0.86 -10.10 -18.35
CA PRO A 44 -0.44 -10.67 -18.69
C PRO A 44 -1.59 -9.78 -18.20
N GLN A 45 -2.58 -9.57 -19.04
CA GLN A 45 -3.72 -8.70 -18.72
C GLN A 45 -4.51 -9.22 -17.52
N GLU A 46 -4.54 -10.54 -17.36
CA GLU A 46 -5.23 -11.23 -16.27
C GLU A 46 -4.54 -11.03 -14.91
N THR A 47 -3.27 -10.58 -14.91
CA THR A 47 -2.54 -10.23 -13.70
C THR A 47 -2.75 -8.77 -13.27
N LYS A 48 -3.57 -8.00 -14.00
CA LYS A 48 -3.97 -6.66 -13.57
C LYS A 48 -4.79 -6.75 -12.29
N ARG A 49 -4.44 -5.89 -11.35
CA ARG A 49 -5.14 -5.77 -10.08
C ARG A 49 -5.42 -4.32 -9.74
N LYS A 50 -6.46 -4.18 -8.94
CA LYS A 50 -6.86 -2.91 -8.35
C LYS A 50 -6.80 -3.05 -6.82
N THR A 51 -6.16 -2.11 -6.18
CA THR A 51 -6.23 -1.95 -4.72
C THR A 51 -6.49 -0.50 -4.38
N GLN A 52 -6.95 -0.25 -3.18
CA GLN A 52 -7.16 1.10 -2.68
C GLN A 52 -5.97 1.52 -1.82
N ILE A 53 -5.53 2.74 -2.01
CA ILE A 53 -4.59 3.40 -1.14
C ILE A 53 -5.34 4.56 -0.52
N VAL A 54 -5.42 4.57 0.79
CA VAL A 54 -5.94 5.71 1.52
C VAL A 54 -4.77 6.61 1.85
N SER A 55 -4.80 7.82 1.32
CA SER A 55 -3.76 8.78 1.62
C SER A 55 -4.03 9.42 2.96
N ALA A 56 -3.18 9.10 3.93
CA ALA A 56 -2.99 9.97 5.07
C ALA A 56 -2.11 11.12 4.60
N ILE A 57 -2.70 12.30 4.48
CA ILE A 57 -1.96 13.45 4.01
C ILE A 57 -1.44 14.19 5.21
N TYR A 58 -0.24 13.85 5.54
CA TYR A 58 0.66 14.73 6.23
C TYR A 58 1.59 15.33 5.18
N ASP A 59 1.93 16.57 5.31
CA ASP A 59 2.93 17.23 4.45
C ASP A 59 4.26 16.46 4.39
N GLU A 60 4.47 15.52 5.33
CA GLU A 60 5.72 14.79 5.51
C GLU A 60 5.63 13.27 5.32
N VAL A 61 4.43 12.66 5.24
CA VAL A 61 4.28 11.21 5.02
C VAL A 61 3.86 10.93 3.58
N PHE A 62 4.84 10.64 2.76
CA PHE A 62 4.62 10.31 1.34
C PHE A 62 4.70 8.81 1.06
N ASP A 63 5.10 7.99 2.03
CA ASP A 63 5.41 6.59 1.84
C ASP A 63 4.25 5.69 2.28
N TYR A 64 3.74 4.92 1.34
CA TYR A 64 2.65 3.96 1.53
C TYR A 64 3.14 2.54 1.28
N ALA A 65 2.62 1.57 2.01
CA ALA A 65 2.94 0.18 1.77
C ALA A 65 2.60 -0.21 0.32
N ALA A 66 3.57 -0.69 -0.42
CA ALA A 66 3.31 -1.23 -1.74
C ALA A 66 2.57 -2.58 -1.62
N PRO A 67 1.64 -2.90 -2.53
CA PRO A 67 1.06 -4.24 -2.57
C PRO A 67 2.16 -5.29 -2.63
N ALA A 68 2.06 -6.31 -1.76
CA ALA A 68 3.08 -7.37 -1.66
C ALA A 68 3.28 -8.12 -2.98
N ASP A 69 2.24 -8.15 -3.81
CA ASP A 69 2.22 -8.79 -5.11
C ASP A 69 2.55 -7.84 -6.28
N LEU A 70 2.87 -6.57 -6.02
CA LEU A 70 3.26 -5.62 -7.07
C LEU A 70 4.48 -6.13 -7.83
N LYS A 71 4.33 -6.32 -9.14
CA LYS A 71 5.40 -6.76 -10.04
C LYS A 71 6.36 -5.61 -10.33
N GLY A 72 7.54 -5.65 -9.69
CA GLY A 72 8.56 -4.60 -9.88
C GLY A 72 7.99 -3.20 -9.59
N ASN A 73 8.01 -2.35 -10.60
CA ASN A 73 7.43 -1.00 -10.59
C ASN A 73 6.30 -0.85 -11.62
N LYS A 74 5.57 -1.92 -11.93
CA LYS A 74 4.58 -1.99 -12.99
C LYS A 74 3.22 -1.42 -12.55
N ILE A 75 3.18 -0.11 -12.34
CA ILE A 75 1.95 0.63 -12.06
C ILE A 75 1.33 1.06 -13.38
N ILE A 76 0.02 0.84 -13.52
CA ILE A 76 -0.76 1.21 -14.70
C ILE A 76 -1.38 2.57 -14.49
N ASP A 77 -1.99 2.78 -13.31
CA ASP A 77 -2.75 4.00 -13.02
C ASP A 77 -2.87 4.24 -11.52
N LEU A 78 -2.98 5.50 -11.15
CA LEU A 78 -3.34 5.93 -9.80
C LEU A 78 -4.36 7.04 -9.96
N ARG A 79 -5.57 6.85 -9.44
CA ARG A 79 -6.68 7.79 -9.58
C ARG A 79 -7.37 8.04 -8.24
N PRO A 80 -7.72 9.29 -7.93
CA PRO A 80 -8.63 9.56 -6.82
C PRO A 80 -9.99 8.90 -7.09
N GLN A 81 -10.59 8.28 -6.10
CA GLN A 81 -11.89 7.60 -6.24
C GLN A 81 -13.03 8.61 -6.49
N VAL A 82 -12.99 9.76 -5.84
CA VAL A 82 -14.04 10.78 -5.88
C VAL A 82 -14.00 11.63 -7.15
N SER A 83 -12.87 11.78 -7.79
CA SER A 83 -12.73 12.67 -8.95
C SER A 83 -12.48 11.91 -10.26
N ARG A 84 -13.37 10.98 -10.61
CA ARG A 84 -13.31 10.23 -11.88
C ARG A 84 -13.29 11.10 -13.15
N GLY A 85 -13.51 12.39 -13.03
CA GLY A 85 -13.48 13.38 -14.10
C GLY A 85 -12.41 14.45 -13.97
N SER A 86 -11.53 14.42 -12.94
CA SER A 86 -10.48 15.41 -12.85
C SER A 86 -9.26 14.99 -13.68
N ASP A 87 -8.71 15.95 -14.42
CA ASP A 87 -7.51 15.82 -15.26
C ASP A 87 -6.21 15.59 -14.46
N THR A 88 -6.31 15.14 -13.22
CA THR A 88 -5.14 14.89 -12.37
C THR A 88 -4.46 13.60 -12.80
N ASN A 89 -3.63 13.70 -13.83
CA ASN A 89 -2.81 12.58 -14.27
C ASN A 89 -1.58 12.47 -13.37
N PHE A 90 -1.52 11.38 -12.59
CA PHE A 90 -0.28 11.01 -11.92
C PHE A 90 0.74 10.53 -12.95
N SER A 91 1.98 10.97 -12.81
CA SER A 91 3.09 10.47 -13.59
C SER A 91 4.01 9.63 -12.72
N GLN A 92 4.39 8.46 -13.22
CA GLN A 92 5.40 7.67 -12.54
C GLN A 92 6.78 8.29 -12.74
N THR A 93 7.48 8.56 -11.63
CA THR A 93 8.86 9.07 -11.65
C THR A 93 9.80 7.94 -11.25
N TYR A 94 10.86 7.73 -12.03
CA TYR A 94 11.99 6.91 -11.59
C TYR A 94 13.03 7.85 -10.99
N SER A 95 13.28 7.76 -9.68
CA SER A 95 14.46 8.38 -9.12
C SER A 95 15.65 7.44 -9.21
N ALA A 96 16.83 7.98 -9.43
CA ALA A 96 18.05 7.26 -9.17
C ALA A 96 18.05 6.86 -7.68
N GLN A 97 18.41 5.65 -7.41
CA GLN A 97 18.26 4.87 -6.17
C GLN A 97 18.79 5.52 -4.87
N PHE A 98 19.41 6.70 -4.94
CA PHE A 98 20.13 7.32 -3.83
C PHE A 98 19.65 8.72 -3.45
N ASP A 99 18.63 9.23 -4.08
CA ASP A 99 18.17 10.59 -3.83
C ASP A 99 16.79 10.60 -3.15
N ILE A 100 16.74 10.03 -1.95
CA ILE A 100 15.54 9.98 -1.10
C ILE A 100 15.01 11.40 -0.81
N ASN A 101 15.89 12.41 -0.90
CA ASN A 101 15.59 13.80 -0.57
C ASN A 101 15.34 14.71 -1.79
N LYS A 102 15.45 14.23 -3.02
CA LYS A 102 14.97 15.01 -4.16
C LYS A 102 13.45 15.01 -4.17
N GLY A 103 12.90 16.18 -3.92
CA GLY A 103 11.47 16.39 -3.89
C GLY A 103 10.80 15.75 -5.10
N LEU A 104 9.84 14.87 -4.85
CA LEU A 104 8.92 14.42 -5.86
C LEU A 104 8.24 15.65 -6.46
N SER A 105 8.05 15.69 -7.75
CA SER A 105 7.17 16.69 -8.37
C SER A 105 5.72 16.41 -7.96
N ASP A 106 4.91 17.44 -7.88
CA ASP A 106 3.49 17.32 -7.57
C ASP A 106 2.81 16.34 -8.54
N ASN A 107 1.85 15.57 -8.03
CA ASN A 107 1.16 14.50 -8.77
C ASN A 107 2.09 13.42 -9.33
N SER A 108 3.09 13.01 -8.58
CA SER A 108 3.98 11.91 -8.96
C SER A 108 3.85 10.72 -8.02
N ILE A 109 4.02 9.52 -8.59
CA ILE A 109 4.16 8.27 -7.87
C ILE A 109 5.51 7.64 -8.18
N GLN A 110 6.16 7.13 -7.16
CA GLN A 110 7.42 6.44 -7.27
C GLN A 110 7.38 5.12 -6.49
N VAL A 111 7.96 4.07 -7.06
CA VAL A 111 8.27 2.86 -6.28
C VAL A 111 9.65 3.02 -5.70
N ALA A 112 9.73 3.06 -4.38
CA ALA A 112 10.97 3.19 -3.62
C ALA A 112 11.25 1.89 -2.84
N TYR A 113 12.51 1.72 -2.43
CA TYR A 113 12.94 0.60 -1.61
C TYR A 113 13.75 1.12 -0.44
N ASP A 114 13.42 0.63 0.75
CA ASP A 114 14.21 0.84 1.94
C ASP A 114 14.44 -0.51 2.64
N GLN A 115 15.70 -0.85 2.91
CA GLN A 115 16.13 -2.10 3.56
C GLN A 115 15.43 -3.37 3.01
N GLY A 116 15.17 -3.40 1.70
CA GLY A 116 14.48 -4.51 1.04
C GLY A 116 12.96 -4.43 1.04
N THR A 117 12.37 -3.49 1.76
CA THR A 117 10.94 -3.24 1.76
C THR A 117 10.56 -2.27 0.64
N LYS A 118 9.50 -2.60 -0.08
CA LYS A 118 8.99 -1.82 -1.20
C LYS A 118 7.89 -0.87 -0.71
N PHE A 119 8.00 0.40 -1.09
CA PHE A 119 7.03 1.45 -0.79
C PHE A 119 6.54 2.11 -2.06
N LEU A 120 5.34 2.69 -1.97
CA LEU A 120 4.84 3.66 -2.92
C LEU A 120 5.01 5.05 -2.32
N ARG A 121 5.85 5.85 -2.93
CA ARG A 121 6.00 7.25 -2.57
C ARG A 121 5.11 8.07 -3.48
N ILE A 122 4.12 8.74 -2.88
CA ILE A 122 3.12 9.51 -3.61
C ILE A 122 3.21 10.94 -3.10
N LYS A 123 3.46 11.89 -4.01
CA LYS A 123 3.34 13.31 -3.70
C LYS A 123 2.13 13.88 -4.41
N LYS A 124 1.21 14.39 -3.65
CA LYS A 124 0.10 15.20 -4.12
C LYS A 124 -0.07 16.38 -3.17
N ASP A 125 -0.32 17.51 -3.77
CA ASP A 125 -0.90 18.64 -3.06
C ASP A 125 -2.39 18.33 -2.86
N LEU A 126 -2.79 18.00 -1.63
CA LEU A 126 -4.15 17.59 -1.34
C LEU A 126 -4.85 18.71 -0.57
N PRO A 127 -5.84 19.35 -1.17
CA PRO A 127 -6.74 20.20 -0.42
C PRO A 127 -7.56 19.37 0.56
N GLY A 128 -7.79 19.88 1.76
CA GLY A 128 -8.69 19.28 2.73
C GLY A 128 -8.05 18.73 4.01
N LEU A 129 -6.76 18.99 4.27
CA LEU A 129 -6.19 18.77 5.59
C LEU A 129 -6.63 19.89 6.53
N ILE A 130 -7.28 19.54 7.64
CA ILE A 130 -7.66 20.49 8.70
C ILE A 130 -6.87 20.09 9.95
N ALA A 131 -6.07 21.03 10.48
CA ALA A 131 -5.46 20.87 11.79
C ALA A 131 -6.56 20.95 12.86
N VAL A 132 -6.75 19.88 13.61
CA VAL A 132 -7.74 19.83 14.71
C VAL A 132 -7.07 20.27 16.00
N ASN A 133 -5.91 19.70 16.32
CA ASN A 133 -5.09 20.10 17.45
C ASN A 133 -3.64 19.68 17.21
N GLU A 134 -2.73 20.63 17.12
CA GLU A 134 -1.32 20.38 16.84
C GLU A 134 -0.58 19.64 17.97
N ALA A 135 -1.16 19.62 19.18
CA ALA A 135 -0.57 19.02 20.39
C ALA A 135 0.80 19.63 20.79
N ASP A 136 1.13 20.81 20.28
CA ASP A 136 2.37 21.57 20.55
C ASP A 136 2.40 22.25 21.91
N SER A 137 1.30 22.18 22.66
CA SER A 137 1.15 22.82 23.96
C SER A 137 0.10 22.10 24.79
N LEU A 138 0.31 22.10 26.11
CA LEU A 138 -0.69 21.57 27.04
C LEU A 138 -1.91 22.49 27.18
N THR A 139 -1.82 23.75 26.77
CA THR A 139 -2.86 24.77 27.09
C THR A 139 -3.17 25.77 25.98
N ALA A 140 -2.40 25.83 24.90
CA ALA A 140 -2.58 26.88 23.89
C ALA A 140 -3.86 26.69 23.04
N ASN A 141 -4.25 25.44 22.77
CA ASN A 141 -5.50 25.13 22.09
C ASN A 141 -6.31 24.14 22.96
N GLY A 142 -6.94 24.70 24.00
CA GLY A 142 -7.58 23.94 25.06
C GLY A 142 -6.58 23.32 26.04
N THR A 143 -7.08 22.69 27.09
CA THR A 143 -6.24 22.08 28.13
C THR A 143 -6.29 20.56 28.02
N TRP A 144 -5.13 19.97 27.82
CA TRP A 144 -4.98 18.51 27.89
C TRP A 144 -4.89 18.03 29.33
N ALA A 145 -5.67 17.02 29.65
CA ALA A 145 -5.71 16.36 30.95
C ALA A 145 -5.58 14.85 30.80
N GLY A 146 -4.85 14.22 31.69
CA GLY A 146 -4.77 12.77 31.80
C GLY A 146 -5.74 12.25 32.87
N THR A 147 -6.39 11.14 32.61
CA THR A 147 -7.23 10.40 33.55
C THR A 147 -6.97 8.91 33.43
N ASP A 148 -7.58 8.10 34.27
CA ASP A 148 -7.27 6.69 34.42
C ASP A 148 -5.77 6.52 34.75
N ASP A 149 -5.02 5.80 33.91
CA ASP A 149 -3.59 5.61 34.13
C ASP A 149 -2.70 6.67 33.47
N ALA A 150 -3.27 7.60 32.69
CA ALA A 150 -2.47 8.66 32.07
C ALA A 150 -2.11 9.76 33.08
N GLY A 151 -0.83 10.03 33.24
CA GLY A 151 -0.33 11.03 34.18
C GLY A 151 0.97 11.68 33.73
N ASN A 152 1.51 12.58 34.58
CA ASN A 152 2.78 13.28 34.36
C ASN A 152 2.85 14.03 33.02
N LEU A 153 1.74 14.65 32.57
CA LEU A 153 1.69 15.37 31.31
C LEU A 153 2.72 16.51 31.29
N SER A 154 3.51 16.56 30.24
CA SER A 154 4.52 17.59 30.01
C SER A 154 4.71 17.81 28.51
N LEU A 155 5.31 18.91 28.10
CA LEU A 155 5.68 19.15 26.71
C LEU A 155 7.08 18.60 26.43
N ASP A 156 7.24 17.80 25.39
CA ASP A 156 8.52 17.35 24.87
C ASP A 156 8.87 18.15 23.60
N THR A 157 9.92 18.95 23.66
CA THR A 157 10.42 19.74 22.53
C THR A 157 11.61 19.12 21.83
N GLN A 158 11.94 17.88 22.16
CA GLN A 158 13.06 17.13 21.57
C GLN A 158 12.61 16.05 20.61
N LYS A 159 11.46 15.41 20.89
CA LYS A 159 10.92 14.30 20.09
C LYS A 159 9.46 14.59 19.75
N PHE A 160 9.24 15.06 18.55
CA PHE A 160 7.92 15.39 17.98
C PHE A 160 7.92 15.10 16.47
N VAL A 161 6.75 15.01 15.87
CA VAL A 161 6.56 14.76 14.43
C VAL A 161 6.36 16.07 13.69
N SER A 162 5.56 16.97 14.23
CA SER A 162 5.19 18.24 13.58
C SER A 162 5.24 19.39 14.58
N GLY A 163 5.33 20.63 14.08
CA GLY A 163 5.28 21.83 14.91
C GLY A 163 6.51 22.04 15.79
N SER A 164 6.32 22.28 17.08
CA SER A 164 7.36 22.67 18.03
C SER A 164 7.51 21.77 19.25
N GLY A 165 6.64 20.76 19.39
CA GLY A 165 6.67 19.83 20.52
C GLY A 165 5.60 18.75 20.42
N ALA A 166 5.58 17.84 21.37
CA ALA A 166 4.58 16.80 21.54
C ALA A 166 4.15 16.69 23.00
N ILE A 167 2.93 16.29 23.27
CA ILE A 167 2.45 16.04 24.62
C ILE A 167 3.00 14.72 25.11
N LYS A 168 3.89 14.76 26.08
CA LYS A 168 4.47 13.60 26.73
C LYS A 168 3.67 13.24 27.98
N PHE A 169 3.47 11.94 28.22
CA PHE A 169 2.78 11.40 29.39
C PHE A 169 3.33 10.01 29.76
N ASP A 170 2.96 9.55 30.95
CA ASP A 170 3.28 8.23 31.46
C ASP A 170 1.98 7.45 31.72
N ILE A 171 2.08 6.11 31.69
CA ILE A 171 1.01 5.20 32.09
C ILE A 171 1.42 4.46 33.38
N SER A 172 0.53 4.45 34.39
CA SER A 172 0.89 3.99 35.73
C SER A 172 0.77 2.48 35.95
N GLY A 173 0.02 1.77 35.10
CA GLY A 173 -0.23 0.35 35.24
C GLY A 173 -1.21 -0.01 36.37
N ALA A 174 -2.00 0.94 36.85
CA ALA A 174 -2.98 0.70 37.90
C ALA A 174 -4.29 0.08 37.34
N THR A 175 -4.58 0.37 36.07
CA THR A 175 -5.69 -0.22 35.32
C THR A 175 -5.19 -0.77 33.98
N THR A 176 -6.02 -0.88 32.98
CA THR A 176 -5.66 -1.29 31.60
C THR A 176 -6.01 -0.21 30.58
N THR A 177 -6.31 1.00 31.04
CA THR A 177 -6.66 2.12 30.18
C THR A 177 -5.97 3.40 30.62
N ALA A 178 -5.47 4.16 29.66
CA ALA A 178 -4.93 5.49 29.85
C ALA A 178 -5.69 6.47 28.93
N THR A 179 -6.17 7.58 29.48
CA THR A 179 -7.04 8.49 28.78
C THR A 179 -6.46 9.90 28.76
N LEU A 180 -6.32 10.47 27.57
CA LEU A 180 -5.99 11.89 27.36
C LEU A 180 -7.22 12.62 26.85
N THR A 181 -7.58 13.74 27.48
CA THR A 181 -8.77 14.50 27.10
C THR A 181 -8.42 15.97 26.91
N ASN A 182 -8.93 16.58 25.83
CA ASN A 182 -9.02 18.02 25.65
C ASN A 182 -10.49 18.37 25.36
N ALA A 183 -11.13 19.05 26.30
CA ALA A 183 -12.56 19.38 26.26
C ALA A 183 -12.82 20.88 26.09
N THR A 184 -11.80 21.65 25.77
CA THR A 184 -11.88 23.12 25.73
C THR A 184 -11.08 23.70 24.56
N MET A 185 -10.83 22.90 23.51
CA MET A 185 -10.14 23.39 22.32
C MET A 185 -11.00 24.37 21.53
N THR A 186 -10.37 25.14 20.68
CA THR A 186 -11.09 25.98 19.73
C THR A 186 -11.89 25.08 18.78
N ALA A 187 -13.18 25.37 18.63
CA ALA A 187 -14.05 24.58 17.76
C ALA A 187 -13.57 24.62 16.30
N VAL A 188 -13.58 23.44 15.68
CA VAL A 188 -13.16 23.25 14.28
C VAL A 188 -14.34 22.70 13.51
N ASP A 189 -14.62 23.26 12.34
CA ASP A 189 -15.65 22.80 11.42
C ASP A 189 -15.09 21.62 10.59
N LEU A 190 -15.66 20.44 10.77
CA LEU A 190 -15.31 19.22 10.05
C LEU A 190 -16.50 18.68 9.24
N SER A 191 -17.54 19.49 8.98
CA SER A 191 -18.74 19.04 8.26
C SER A 191 -18.44 18.53 6.84
N ASP A 192 -17.43 19.06 6.16
CA ASP A 192 -16.95 18.56 4.86
C ASP A 192 -16.24 17.20 4.97
N HIS A 193 -15.92 16.73 6.17
CA HIS A 193 -15.21 15.48 6.44
C HIS A 193 -16.10 14.39 7.02
N GLU A 194 -17.31 14.72 7.43
CA GLU A 194 -18.29 13.73 7.89
C GLU A 194 -18.53 12.68 6.81
N ASP A 195 -18.80 11.45 7.22
CA ASP A 195 -19.01 10.26 6.39
C ASP A 195 -17.80 9.76 5.61
N GLU A 196 -17.05 10.60 4.87
CA GLU A 196 -15.98 10.18 3.97
C GLU A 196 -14.56 10.43 4.52
N GLY A 197 -14.47 11.25 5.56
CA GLY A 197 -13.18 11.67 6.15
C GLY A 197 -12.61 10.68 7.15
N SER A 198 -11.42 11.02 7.60
CA SER A 198 -10.70 10.32 8.66
C SER A 198 -9.97 11.30 9.54
N LEU A 199 -9.90 11.00 10.84
CA LEU A 199 -9.01 11.70 11.75
C LEU A 199 -7.70 10.93 11.88
N PHE A 200 -6.62 11.66 12.00
CA PHE A 200 -5.28 11.13 12.17
C PHE A 200 -4.63 11.75 13.40
N LEU A 201 -3.79 10.97 14.07
CA LEU A 201 -2.90 11.45 15.12
C LEU A 201 -1.66 10.58 15.21
N TRP A 202 -0.61 11.12 15.76
CA TRP A 202 0.61 10.38 16.02
C TRP A 202 0.71 10.00 17.50
N LEU A 203 1.01 8.71 17.75
CA LEU A 203 1.35 8.21 19.09
C LEU A 203 2.72 7.56 19.07
N ASP A 204 3.57 7.97 20.00
CA ASP A 204 4.87 7.36 20.24
C ASP A 204 4.74 6.38 21.40
N PHE A 205 5.03 5.11 21.13
CA PHE A 205 5.06 4.05 22.13
C PHE A 205 6.50 3.60 22.36
N PRO A 206 7.05 3.79 23.57
CA PRO A 206 8.36 3.25 23.91
C PRO A 206 8.41 1.71 23.86
N ASP A 207 7.34 1.06 24.30
CA ASP A 207 7.12 -0.39 24.17
C ASP A 207 5.74 -0.67 23.58
N SER A 208 5.70 -0.91 22.30
CA SER A 208 4.46 -1.17 21.55
C SER A 208 3.82 -2.53 21.86
N SER A 209 4.58 -3.46 22.45
CA SER A 209 4.08 -4.80 22.81
C SER A 209 3.01 -4.75 23.92
N LEU A 210 2.97 -3.68 24.68
CA LEU A 210 1.98 -3.45 25.75
C LEU A 210 0.62 -3.03 25.20
N ILE A 211 0.55 -2.45 23.98
CA ILE A 211 -0.62 -1.76 23.43
C ILE A 211 -1.58 -2.76 22.77
N THR A 212 -2.84 -2.74 23.18
CA THR A 212 -3.89 -3.59 22.63
C THR A 212 -4.72 -2.87 21.56
N ASN A 213 -5.19 -1.66 21.85
CA ASN A 213 -5.95 -0.85 20.92
C ASN A 213 -5.93 0.63 21.35
N VAL A 214 -6.32 1.49 20.41
CA VAL A 214 -6.52 2.91 20.66
C VAL A 214 -7.91 3.31 20.18
N ALA A 215 -8.64 4.03 21.01
CA ALA A 215 -9.89 4.66 20.62
C ALA A 215 -9.75 6.18 20.59
N LEU A 216 -10.34 6.80 19.60
CA LEU A 216 -10.51 8.25 19.53
C LEU A 216 -11.98 8.59 19.66
N ARG A 217 -12.27 9.63 20.45
CA ARG A 217 -13.55 10.32 20.50
C ARG A 217 -13.34 11.76 20.05
N TRP A 218 -14.21 12.22 19.17
CA TRP A 218 -14.23 13.59 18.70
C TRP A 218 -15.67 14.10 18.63
N GLY A 219 -15.92 15.32 18.98
CA GLY A 219 -17.27 15.85 19.02
C GLY A 219 -17.37 17.23 19.65
N SER A 220 -18.57 17.61 20.00
CA SER A 220 -18.88 18.89 20.62
C SER A 220 -18.98 18.85 22.16
N SER A 221 -18.86 17.66 22.76
CA SER A 221 -18.84 17.54 24.24
C SER A 221 -18.53 16.10 24.69
N ALA A 222 -18.33 15.91 25.99
CA ALA A 222 -18.16 14.59 26.60
C ALA A 222 -19.42 13.69 26.51
N THR A 223 -20.54 14.22 26.09
CA THR A 223 -21.82 13.49 25.93
C THR A 223 -22.34 13.46 24.51
N ALA A 224 -21.68 14.18 23.59
CA ALA A 224 -22.01 14.27 22.18
C ALA A 224 -20.73 14.17 21.34
N TYR A 225 -20.44 12.94 20.87
CA TYR A 225 -19.20 12.63 20.16
C TYR A 225 -19.36 11.41 19.23
N TRP A 226 -18.52 11.33 18.23
CA TRP A 226 -18.25 10.08 17.52
C TRP A 226 -17.11 9.33 18.20
N THR A 227 -17.12 8.01 18.13
CA THR A 227 -16.04 7.19 18.66
C THR A 227 -15.64 6.07 17.69
N ARG A 228 -14.35 5.87 17.54
CA ARG A 228 -13.78 4.76 16.76
C ARG A 228 -12.65 4.12 17.51
N THR A 229 -12.59 2.78 17.51
CA THR A 229 -11.48 2.00 18.09
C THR A 229 -10.73 1.29 16.97
N VAL A 230 -9.41 1.33 17.02
CA VAL A 230 -8.52 0.65 16.09
C VAL A 230 -7.53 -0.22 16.85
N THR A 231 -7.22 -1.40 16.29
CA THR A 231 -6.31 -2.41 16.87
C THR A 231 -4.96 -2.44 16.17
N ALA A 232 -4.73 -1.54 15.24
CA ALA A 232 -3.48 -1.36 14.52
C ALA A 232 -3.34 0.10 14.07
N PRO A 233 -2.11 0.60 13.87
CA PRO A 233 -1.89 1.88 13.24
C PRO A 233 -2.26 1.83 11.75
N HIS A 234 -2.23 2.97 11.08
CA HIS A 234 -2.51 3.07 9.65
C HIS A 234 -1.62 2.15 8.79
N PHE A 235 -0.39 1.91 9.24
CA PHE A 235 0.57 1.02 8.57
C PHE A 235 1.03 -0.11 9.48
N GLY A 236 0.72 -1.35 9.10
CA GLY A 236 1.24 -2.55 9.76
C GLY A 236 0.66 -2.82 11.14
N ALA A 237 1.50 -3.31 12.05
CA ALA A 237 1.23 -3.53 13.47
C ALA A 237 1.80 -2.38 14.30
N PHE A 238 1.38 -2.26 15.57
CA PHE A 238 2.04 -1.34 16.51
C PHE A 238 3.55 -1.61 16.56
N ALA A 239 4.33 -0.56 16.52
CA ALA A 239 5.78 -0.60 16.56
C ALA A 239 6.33 0.38 17.58
N ASP A 240 7.52 0.10 18.12
CA ASP A 240 8.20 1.02 19.01
C ASP A 240 8.54 2.32 18.29
N GLY A 241 8.25 3.43 18.92
CA GLY A 241 8.35 4.75 18.33
C GLY A 241 7.04 5.28 17.78
N TRP A 242 7.09 6.13 16.78
CA TRP A 242 5.92 6.83 16.24
C TRP A 242 5.02 5.93 15.41
N ASN A 243 3.73 5.91 15.75
CA ASN A 243 2.66 5.21 15.05
C ASN A 243 1.63 6.23 14.58
N LEU A 244 1.36 6.25 13.27
CA LEU A 244 0.27 7.03 12.72
C LEU A 244 -1.04 6.28 12.91
N MET A 245 -1.94 6.84 13.69
CA MET A 245 -3.28 6.29 13.93
C MET A 245 -4.25 6.89 12.95
N ARG A 246 -5.20 6.10 12.45
CA ARG A 246 -6.27 6.52 11.56
C ARG A 246 -7.62 6.07 12.09
N PHE A 247 -8.55 7.00 12.15
CA PHE A 247 -9.91 6.78 12.61
C PHE A 247 -10.87 7.25 11.52
N ASP A 248 -11.45 6.29 10.79
CA ASP A 248 -12.43 6.60 9.76
C ASP A 248 -13.72 7.09 10.36
N TRP A 249 -14.30 8.13 9.77
CA TRP A 249 -15.62 8.62 10.17
C TRP A 249 -16.70 7.59 9.80
N ASP A 250 -16.58 7.01 8.59
CA ASP A 250 -17.41 5.87 8.23
C ASP A 250 -17.25 4.70 9.21
N GLY A 251 -18.37 4.27 9.79
CA GLY A 251 -18.42 3.24 10.81
C GLY A 251 -17.95 3.69 12.20
N ALA A 252 -17.79 4.97 12.47
CA ALA A 252 -17.71 5.50 13.83
C ALA A 252 -19.08 5.40 14.51
N THR A 253 -19.06 5.16 15.82
CA THR A 253 -20.30 5.12 16.61
C THR A 253 -20.62 6.53 17.10
N GLU A 254 -21.79 7.02 16.74
CA GLU A 254 -22.33 8.29 17.25
C GLU A 254 -22.91 8.10 18.65
N VAL A 255 -22.62 9.04 19.55
CA VAL A 255 -23.16 9.12 20.92
C VAL A 255 -23.71 10.53 21.16
N GLY A 256 -24.95 10.61 21.57
CA GLY A 256 -25.65 11.88 21.68
C GLY A 256 -26.01 12.46 20.30
N ALA A 257 -25.90 13.76 20.16
CA ALA A 257 -26.03 14.46 18.88
C ALA A 257 -24.86 15.43 18.76
N PRO A 258 -23.70 14.95 18.34
CA PRO A 258 -22.53 15.81 18.16
C PRO A 258 -22.73 16.77 16.97
N ASP A 259 -22.10 17.92 17.04
CA ASP A 259 -22.14 18.95 16.02
C ASP A 259 -20.82 18.92 15.22
N GLU A 260 -20.91 18.46 13.97
CA GLU A 260 -19.77 18.34 13.05
C GLU A 260 -19.17 19.70 12.67
N THR A 261 -19.96 20.76 12.78
CA THR A 261 -19.50 22.13 12.51
C THR A 261 -18.73 22.77 13.67
N ALA A 262 -18.72 22.11 14.84
CA ALA A 262 -18.14 22.64 16.08
C ALA A 262 -17.45 21.57 16.92
N ILE A 263 -16.44 20.92 16.36
CA ILE A 263 -15.62 19.93 17.07
C ILE A 263 -14.69 20.65 18.03
N ASP A 264 -14.96 20.58 19.33
CA ASP A 264 -14.19 21.20 20.41
C ASP A 264 -13.79 20.20 21.53
N TYR A 265 -14.12 18.93 21.34
CA TYR A 265 -13.85 17.84 22.26
C TYR A 265 -13.04 16.73 21.59
N LEU A 266 -11.91 16.39 22.20
CA LEU A 266 -11.10 15.23 21.83
C LEU A 266 -10.81 14.37 23.06
N GLN A 267 -10.92 13.05 22.91
CA GLN A 267 -10.50 12.09 23.92
C GLN A 267 -9.81 10.89 23.26
N ILE A 268 -8.58 10.61 23.68
CA ILE A 268 -7.80 9.47 23.22
C ILE A 268 -7.73 8.47 24.36
N ILE A 269 -8.15 7.24 24.09
CA ILE A 269 -8.18 6.14 25.06
C ILE A 269 -7.24 5.05 24.57
N ILE A 270 -6.18 4.79 25.29
CA ILE A 270 -5.20 3.75 25.00
C ILE A 270 -5.51 2.56 25.91
N THR A 271 -5.84 1.40 25.32
CA THR A 271 -5.99 0.14 26.05
C THR A 271 -4.69 -0.64 25.95
N TYR A 272 -4.20 -1.12 27.08
CA TYR A 272 -2.93 -1.82 27.19
C TYR A 272 -3.02 -2.97 28.22
N ASP A 273 -1.95 -3.73 28.40
CA ASP A 273 -1.94 -4.97 29.21
C ASP A 273 -1.89 -4.74 30.74
N GLY A 274 -1.81 -3.48 31.19
CA GLY A 274 -1.70 -3.11 32.59
C GLY A 274 -0.24 -2.97 33.08
N THR A 275 0.74 -3.05 32.20
CA THR A 275 2.13 -2.79 32.56
C THR A 275 2.44 -1.30 32.43
N ALA A 276 3.08 -0.73 33.46
CA ALA A 276 3.47 0.68 33.44
C ALA A 276 4.52 0.97 32.35
N ASP A 277 4.38 2.10 31.68
CA ASP A 277 5.36 2.60 30.72
C ASP A 277 5.49 4.12 30.84
N THR A 278 6.59 4.68 30.40
CA THR A 278 6.90 6.10 30.53
C THR A 278 7.34 6.70 29.22
N ASN A 279 7.15 8.02 29.09
CA ASN A 279 7.53 8.78 27.90
C ASN A 279 6.76 8.43 26.64
N LEU A 280 5.49 8.06 26.77
CA LEU A 280 4.58 8.05 25.64
C LEU A 280 4.35 9.49 25.14
N ARG A 281 4.02 9.65 23.87
CA ARG A 281 3.75 10.99 23.28
C ARG A 281 2.55 10.97 22.37
N LEU A 282 1.86 12.08 22.37
CA LEU A 282 0.78 12.43 21.42
C LEU A 282 1.22 13.64 20.63
N ASP A 283 1.00 13.60 19.32
CA ASP A 283 1.30 14.72 18.44
C ASP A 283 0.29 14.81 17.30
N ASN A 284 0.05 16.02 16.84
CA ASN A 284 -0.57 16.42 15.59
C ASN A 284 -1.87 15.69 15.25
N VAL A 285 -2.99 16.12 15.84
CA VAL A 285 -4.33 15.63 15.51
C VAL A 285 -4.87 16.42 14.31
N THR A 286 -5.14 15.73 13.21
CA THR A 286 -5.62 16.31 11.97
C THR A 286 -6.83 15.57 11.45
N SER A 287 -7.61 16.22 10.61
CA SER A 287 -8.70 15.61 9.86
C SER A 287 -8.49 15.79 8.37
N ASN A 288 -8.89 14.77 7.61
CA ASN A 288 -8.79 14.76 6.17
C ASN A 288 -10.05 14.13 5.58
N ASN A 289 -10.57 14.71 4.52
CA ASN A 289 -11.74 14.18 3.81
C ASN A 289 -11.43 12.96 2.92
N GLY A 290 -10.43 12.16 3.33
CA GLY A 290 -10.19 10.82 2.83
C GLY A 290 -10.02 10.70 1.33
N ALA A 291 -8.91 11.21 0.78
CA ALA A 291 -8.60 10.88 -0.61
C ALA A 291 -8.24 9.39 -0.73
N ILE A 292 -9.22 8.59 -1.11
CA ILE A 292 -9.01 7.19 -1.50
C ILE A 292 -8.51 7.18 -2.95
N TYR A 293 -7.38 6.52 -3.16
CA TYR A 293 -6.82 6.31 -4.50
C TYR A 293 -7.02 4.88 -4.93
N ASP A 294 -7.52 4.70 -6.13
CA ASP A 294 -7.50 3.43 -6.85
C ASP A 294 -6.13 3.26 -7.50
N LEU A 295 -5.33 2.32 -7.01
CA LEU A 295 -4.09 1.89 -7.64
C LEU A 295 -4.35 0.70 -8.53
N VAL A 296 -4.06 0.83 -9.83
CA VAL A 296 -4.10 -0.26 -10.81
C VAL A 296 -2.67 -0.64 -11.18
N TYR A 297 -2.34 -1.91 -11.08
CA TYR A 297 -0.98 -2.41 -11.27
C TYR A 297 -0.96 -3.84 -11.82
N TYR A 298 0.20 -4.31 -12.30
CA TYR A 298 0.42 -5.71 -12.61
C TYR A 298 0.95 -6.45 -11.40
N SER A 299 0.29 -7.58 -11.08
CA SER A 299 0.71 -8.49 -10.02
C SER A 299 1.80 -9.46 -10.51
N LYS A 300 2.68 -9.88 -9.62
CA LYS A 300 3.59 -11.02 -9.82
C LYS A 300 2.94 -12.36 -9.52
N PHE A 301 1.70 -12.38 -8.97
CA PHE A 301 0.97 -13.59 -8.66
C PHE A 301 0.20 -14.06 -9.89
N LEU A 302 0.50 -15.25 -10.35
CA LEU A 302 -0.10 -15.86 -11.53
C LEU A 302 -1.11 -16.94 -11.19
N PHE A 303 -1.00 -17.52 -10.01
CA PHE A 303 -1.80 -18.65 -9.58
C PHE A 303 -2.86 -18.25 -8.57
N THR A 304 -3.93 -19.03 -8.50
CA THR A 304 -4.97 -18.92 -7.48
C THR A 304 -5.14 -20.28 -6.83
N ASP A 305 -5.16 -20.31 -5.52
CA ASP A 305 -5.42 -21.50 -4.73
C ASP A 305 -6.80 -22.07 -5.05
N GLY A 306 -6.85 -23.34 -5.42
CA GLY A 306 -8.08 -24.01 -5.84
C GLY A 306 -9.12 -24.12 -4.73
N THR A 307 -8.69 -24.12 -3.48
CA THR A 307 -9.56 -24.26 -2.30
C THR A 307 -10.02 -22.92 -1.76
N SER A 308 -9.09 -22.00 -1.52
CA SER A 308 -9.36 -20.70 -0.87
C SER A 308 -9.65 -19.57 -1.84
N GLY A 309 -9.29 -19.72 -3.12
CA GLY A 309 -9.31 -18.66 -4.11
C GLY A 309 -8.26 -17.56 -3.89
N ALA A 310 -7.34 -17.75 -2.93
CA ALA A 310 -6.29 -16.79 -2.65
C ALA A 310 -5.24 -16.80 -3.78
N TRP A 311 -4.76 -15.61 -4.13
CA TRP A 311 -3.71 -15.49 -5.13
C TRP A 311 -2.35 -15.81 -4.55
N LYS A 312 -1.51 -16.49 -5.32
CA LYS A 312 -0.17 -16.91 -4.92
C LYS A 312 0.86 -16.77 -6.05
N GLU A 313 2.12 -16.63 -5.64
CA GLU A 313 3.24 -16.47 -6.56
C GLU A 313 3.63 -17.77 -7.25
N ALA A 314 3.45 -18.88 -6.57
CA ALA A 314 3.80 -20.22 -7.05
C ALA A 314 2.62 -21.18 -6.85
N ALA A 315 2.45 -22.10 -7.80
CA ALA A 315 1.54 -23.22 -7.62
C ALA A 315 2.12 -24.21 -6.61
N GLU A 316 1.28 -24.76 -5.77
CA GLU A 316 1.60 -25.73 -4.73
C GLU A 316 0.90 -27.08 -4.96
N ASP A 317 -0.32 -27.02 -5.50
CA ASP A 317 -1.19 -28.16 -5.69
C ASP A 317 -1.70 -28.29 -7.14
N ASP A 318 -2.28 -29.44 -7.46
CA ASP A 318 -2.81 -29.76 -8.79
C ASP A 318 -4.14 -29.05 -9.10
N ASP A 319 -4.89 -28.69 -8.08
CA ASP A 319 -6.15 -27.96 -8.15
C ASP A 319 -5.96 -26.43 -8.21
N ASP A 320 -4.72 -25.96 -8.00
CA ASP A 320 -4.41 -24.56 -8.25
C ASP A 320 -4.77 -24.13 -9.67
N THR A 321 -5.32 -22.94 -9.82
CA THR A 321 -5.69 -22.42 -11.13
C THR A 321 -4.68 -21.39 -11.61
N VAL A 322 -4.48 -21.36 -12.93
CA VAL A 322 -3.59 -20.42 -13.60
C VAL A 322 -4.43 -19.33 -14.23
N ASN A 323 -4.15 -18.09 -13.83
CA ASN A 323 -4.89 -16.94 -14.32
C ASN A 323 -4.24 -16.39 -15.60
N LEU A 324 -4.39 -17.12 -16.68
CA LEU A 324 -3.95 -16.76 -18.02
C LEU A 324 -5.06 -17.01 -19.03
N ASP A 325 -5.15 -16.17 -20.04
CA ASP A 325 -5.95 -16.47 -21.23
C ASP A 325 -5.29 -17.58 -22.07
N THR A 326 -5.96 -18.04 -23.09
CA THR A 326 -5.47 -19.14 -23.94
C THR A 326 -4.11 -18.81 -24.59
N GLU A 327 -3.88 -17.55 -24.98
CA GLU A 327 -2.63 -17.15 -25.65
C GLU A 327 -1.47 -17.10 -24.66
N SER A 328 -1.71 -16.51 -23.51
CA SER A 328 -0.71 -16.46 -22.40
C SER A 328 -0.45 -17.84 -21.82
N PHE A 329 -1.47 -18.70 -21.73
CA PHE A 329 -1.33 -20.08 -21.28
C PHE A 329 -0.45 -20.88 -22.23
N ASN A 330 -0.67 -20.78 -23.55
CA ASN A 330 0.21 -21.43 -24.53
C ASN A 330 1.66 -20.91 -24.46
N LEU A 331 1.85 -19.63 -24.24
CA LEU A 331 3.17 -19.06 -24.05
C LEU A 331 3.89 -19.69 -22.86
N TRP A 332 3.19 -19.83 -21.75
CA TRP A 332 3.70 -20.48 -20.55
C TRP A 332 4.02 -21.96 -20.77
N LEU A 333 3.12 -22.72 -21.43
CA LEU A 333 3.35 -24.13 -21.73
C LEU A 333 4.56 -24.35 -22.66
N TYR A 334 4.74 -23.53 -23.69
CA TYR A 334 5.93 -23.62 -24.54
C TYR A 334 7.22 -23.35 -23.79
N ARG A 335 7.20 -22.41 -22.84
CA ARG A 335 8.36 -22.17 -21.97
C ARG A 335 8.62 -23.35 -21.03
N ALA A 336 7.58 -23.93 -20.45
CA ALA A 336 7.68 -25.13 -19.64
C ALA A 336 8.21 -26.32 -20.44
N ALA A 337 7.73 -26.52 -21.68
CA ALA A 337 8.20 -27.58 -22.57
C ALA A 337 9.66 -27.41 -22.97
N GLU A 338 10.12 -26.18 -23.23
CA GLU A 338 11.52 -25.89 -23.49
C GLU A 338 12.42 -26.27 -22.29
N LEU A 339 12.02 -25.85 -21.08
CA LEU A 339 12.73 -26.19 -19.84
C LEU A 339 12.71 -27.70 -19.57
N ALA A 340 11.60 -28.36 -19.85
CA ALA A 340 11.47 -29.81 -19.71
C ALA A 340 12.37 -30.56 -20.71
N ALA A 341 12.41 -30.16 -21.98
CA ALA A 341 13.24 -30.76 -23.00
C ALA A 341 14.74 -30.70 -22.67
N GLN A 342 15.16 -29.64 -21.97
CA GLN A 342 16.55 -29.52 -21.49
C GLN A 342 16.90 -30.55 -20.41
N GLN A 343 15.93 -31.04 -19.65
CA GLN A 343 16.15 -32.02 -18.57
C GLN A 343 16.04 -33.47 -19.05
N VAL A 344 15.30 -33.73 -20.12
CA VAL A 344 15.01 -35.07 -20.61
C VAL A 344 15.84 -35.40 -21.86
N GLU A 345 16.82 -36.25 -21.72
CA GLU A 345 17.79 -36.57 -22.78
C GLU A 345 17.14 -37.01 -24.10
N LYS A 346 16.02 -37.80 -24.04
CA LYS A 346 15.31 -38.27 -25.23
C LYS A 346 14.59 -37.19 -26.07
N VAL A 347 14.36 -36.04 -25.51
CA VAL A 347 13.67 -34.90 -26.16
C VAL A 347 14.54 -33.66 -26.23
N LYS A 348 15.83 -33.82 -25.93
CA LYS A 348 16.79 -32.70 -25.97
C LYS A 348 16.89 -32.10 -27.36
N ASP A 349 16.73 -32.88 -28.40
CA ASP A 349 16.73 -32.41 -29.79
C ASP A 349 15.51 -31.54 -30.12
N ASP A 350 14.42 -31.70 -29.38
CA ASP A 350 13.20 -30.87 -29.51
C ASP A 350 13.31 -29.50 -28.78
N THR A 351 14.40 -29.26 -28.04
CA THR A 351 14.62 -27.98 -27.34
C THR A 351 14.56 -26.79 -28.28
N ASN A 352 15.19 -26.88 -29.44
CA ASN A 352 15.16 -25.83 -30.47
C ASN A 352 13.75 -25.60 -31.02
N TYR A 353 12.96 -26.67 -31.15
CA TYR A 353 11.56 -26.59 -31.58
C TYR A 353 10.74 -25.80 -30.54
N PHE A 354 10.80 -26.17 -29.27
CA PHE A 354 10.05 -25.50 -28.22
C PHE A 354 10.50 -24.06 -28.02
N SER A 355 11.79 -23.79 -28.07
CA SER A 355 12.33 -22.42 -28.03
C SER A 355 11.76 -21.57 -29.18
N THR A 356 11.72 -22.14 -30.41
CA THR A 356 11.16 -21.45 -31.57
C THR A 356 9.65 -21.19 -31.38
N GLN A 357 8.88 -22.14 -30.85
CA GLN A 357 7.46 -21.96 -30.58
C GLN A 357 7.23 -20.90 -29.49
N PHE A 358 8.03 -20.94 -28.43
CA PHE A 358 7.99 -19.91 -27.39
C PHE A 358 8.23 -18.51 -27.97
N GLN A 359 9.27 -18.31 -28.78
CA GLN A 359 9.57 -17.03 -29.40
C GLN A 359 8.47 -16.56 -30.36
N ARG A 360 7.83 -17.47 -31.09
CA ARG A 360 6.67 -17.16 -31.94
C ARG A 360 5.46 -16.72 -31.11
N ALA A 361 5.14 -17.47 -30.06
CA ALA A 361 4.07 -17.16 -29.14
C ALA A 361 4.31 -15.81 -28.45
N LEU A 362 5.54 -15.55 -28.00
CA LEU A 362 5.94 -14.29 -27.37
C LEU A 362 5.78 -13.10 -28.35
N LYS A 363 6.20 -13.25 -29.60
CA LYS A 363 6.01 -12.22 -30.63
C LYS A 363 4.54 -11.96 -30.92
N ARG A 364 3.73 -13.02 -31.00
CA ARG A 364 2.28 -12.92 -31.18
C ARG A 364 1.63 -12.21 -30.02
N TYR A 365 1.94 -12.62 -28.78
CA TYR A 365 1.44 -11.97 -27.57
C TYR A 365 1.77 -10.46 -27.56
N LYS A 366 3.03 -10.10 -27.76
CA LYS A 366 3.46 -8.69 -27.80
C LYS A 366 2.84 -7.86 -28.93
N SER A 367 2.35 -8.51 -29.99
CA SER A 367 1.62 -7.82 -31.05
C SER A 367 0.15 -7.60 -30.72
N MET A 368 -0.43 -8.47 -29.89
CA MET A 368 -1.84 -8.40 -29.49
C MET A 368 -2.03 -7.51 -28.25
N TYR A 369 -1.13 -7.61 -27.30
CA TYR A 369 -1.22 -6.92 -26.03
C TYR A 369 -0.05 -5.96 -25.84
N LYS A 370 -0.37 -4.66 -25.79
CA LYS A 370 0.60 -3.65 -25.36
C LYS A 370 0.57 -3.56 -23.85
N SER A 371 1.74 -3.51 -23.24
CA SER A 371 1.85 -3.21 -21.80
C SER A 371 1.33 -1.80 -21.54
N GLU A 372 0.30 -1.69 -20.73
CA GLU A 372 -0.31 -0.42 -20.32
C GLU A 372 0.29 -0.01 -18.98
N ILE A 373 1.49 0.49 -18.99
CA ILE A 373 2.13 1.02 -17.78
C ILE A 373 2.18 2.54 -17.83
N MET A 374 2.07 3.16 -16.67
CA MET A 374 2.42 4.57 -16.53
C MET A 374 3.88 4.75 -17.00
N HIS A 375 4.05 5.44 -18.11
CA HIS A 375 5.41 5.76 -18.55
C HIS A 375 5.98 6.86 -17.65
N PRO A 376 7.22 6.70 -17.18
CA PRO A 376 7.88 7.77 -16.46
C PRO A 376 7.92 9.02 -17.33
N GLN A 377 7.50 10.13 -16.79
CA GLN A 377 7.80 11.42 -17.41
C GLN A 377 9.30 11.64 -17.27
N ASN A 378 10.06 11.22 -18.27
CA ASN A 378 11.47 11.53 -18.37
C ASN A 378 11.59 13.01 -18.71
N SER A 379 11.80 13.86 -17.72
CA SER A 379 12.09 15.28 -17.91
C SER A 379 13.30 15.49 -18.85
N TYR A 380 14.20 14.52 -18.93
CA TYR A 380 15.32 14.49 -19.85
C TYR A 380 14.89 14.36 -21.32
N TYR A 381 13.84 13.60 -21.63
CA TYR A 381 13.39 13.45 -23.03
C TYR A 381 12.67 14.69 -23.56
N ARG A 382 12.07 15.53 -22.71
CA ARG A 382 11.47 16.80 -23.15
C ARG A 382 12.50 17.86 -23.49
N MET A 383 13.66 17.88 -22.80
CA MET A 383 14.72 18.85 -23.15
C MET A 383 15.37 18.56 -24.50
N HIS A 384 15.43 17.31 -24.94
CA HIS A 384 16.04 16.98 -26.24
C HIS A 384 15.08 17.07 -27.44
N LYS A 385 13.77 16.98 -27.24
CA LYS A 385 12.79 17.24 -28.32
C LYS A 385 12.51 18.71 -28.58
N GLY A 386 12.85 19.59 -27.66
CA GLY A 386 12.64 21.06 -27.83
C GLY A 386 13.81 21.80 -28.51
N ARG A 387 14.95 21.17 -28.69
CA ARG A 387 16.05 21.71 -29.52
C ARG A 387 15.94 21.14 -30.91
N GLY A 388 14.96 21.65 -31.68
CA GLY A 388 15.07 21.59 -33.11
C GLY A 388 16.45 22.12 -33.49
N LEU A 389 17.28 21.27 -34.08
CA LEU A 389 18.47 21.67 -34.79
C LEU A 389 18.03 22.69 -35.86
N THR A 390 18.09 23.96 -35.55
CA THR A 390 18.18 25.00 -36.56
C THR A 390 19.55 24.80 -37.19
N ARG A 391 19.55 24.07 -38.25
CA ARG A 391 20.69 23.95 -39.16
C ARG A 391 20.91 25.35 -39.71
N ILE A 392 21.85 26.08 -39.15
CA ILE A 392 22.42 27.23 -39.80
C ILE A 392 23.31 26.65 -40.88
N LEU A 393 22.86 26.67 -42.13
CA LEU A 393 23.69 26.49 -43.30
C LEU A 393 24.35 27.83 -43.61
N PRO A 394 25.59 27.82 -44.08
CA PRO A 394 26.41 29.01 -44.32
C PRO A 394 25.85 29.87 -45.45
#